data_195e4ae6bb4e9e45381473bd43916378
#
_entry.id   195e4ae6bb4e9e45381473bd43916378
#
_cell.length_a   1.000
_cell.length_b   1.000
_cell.length_c   1.000
_cell.angle_alpha   90.00
_cell.angle_beta   90.00
_cell.angle_gamma   90.00
#
_symmetry.space_group_name_H-M   'P 1'
#
loop_
_entity.id
_entity.type
_entity.pdbx_description
1 polymer ?
#
loop_
_entity_poly.entity_id
_entity_poly.type
_entity_poly.pdbx_seq_one_letter_code
_entity_poly.pdbx_strand_id
1 'polypeptide(L)'
;EHHTDFVSRVARYANTQNAIKDADFFSNSPFHQQFKDWSKIVKAPIIGGDQFRTKWYYERVRGEFQNDQAYLTKAQKNSFQREYPYKIDKTFISKPEVSWLQRPDVVSKGVSYSFDLFATNVTEEIKKSDLAITEDYYKHVIARVIMFRSLEKLISSSDWYDGGFRAQTVTYSMAYLSYIIQKSNKHFDFNKIWELQALPKDVVQIF
;
A
#
# COMPACT_ATOMS: atom_id res chain seq x y z
N GLU A 1 -7.76 -2.82 28.27
CA GLU A 1 -7.28 -1.75 27.33
C GLU A 1 -6.01 -1.07 27.85
N HIS A 2 -5.93 -0.66 29.12
CA HIS A 2 -4.75 0.03 29.67
C HIS A 2 -3.47 -0.82 29.72
N HIS A 3 -3.56 -2.14 29.80
CA HIS A 3 -2.39 -3.01 29.92
C HIS A 3 -1.62 -3.17 28.61
N THR A 4 -2.34 -3.22 27.48
CA THR A 4 -1.73 -3.36 26.14
C THR A 4 -1.03 -2.07 25.72
N ASP A 5 -1.59 -0.92 26.08
CA ASP A 5 -1.00 0.39 25.81
C ASP A 5 0.26 0.62 26.66
N PHE A 6 0.26 0.17 27.91
CA PHE A 6 1.44 0.25 28.79
C PHE A 6 2.60 -0.60 28.29
N VAL A 7 2.35 -1.87 27.90
CA VAL A 7 3.38 -2.76 27.35
C VAL A 7 3.94 -2.19 26.06
N SER A 8 3.08 -1.65 25.19
CA SER A 8 3.50 -0.98 23.96
C SER A 8 4.39 0.22 24.22
N ARG A 9 4.06 1.03 25.21
CA ARG A 9 4.86 2.21 25.61
C ARG A 9 6.19 1.81 26.25
N VAL A 10 6.22 0.81 27.13
CA VAL A 10 7.46 0.31 27.74
C VAL A 10 8.40 -0.28 26.68
N ALA A 11 7.85 -1.07 25.75
CA ALA A 11 8.65 -1.60 24.64
C ALA A 11 9.23 -0.47 23.77
N ARG A 12 8.47 0.62 23.53
CA ARG A 12 8.94 1.79 22.79
C ARG A 12 10.11 2.50 23.49
N TYR A 13 10.07 2.65 24.80
CA TYR A 13 11.14 3.29 25.59
C TYR A 13 12.33 2.37 25.80
N ALA A 14 12.13 1.07 26.00
CA ALA A 14 13.22 0.10 26.18
C ALA A 14 14.04 -0.14 24.90
N ASN A 15 13.42 0.01 23.71
CA ASN A 15 14.04 -0.25 22.41
C ASN A 15 14.66 1.00 21.73
N THR A 16 14.72 2.14 22.40
CA THR A 16 15.42 3.33 21.87
C THR A 16 16.92 3.11 21.65
N GLN A 17 17.50 2.04 22.19
CA GLN A 17 18.89 1.65 21.96
C GLN A 17 19.11 0.70 20.76
N ASN A 18 18.06 0.02 20.31
CA ASN A 18 18.08 -0.78 19.09
C ASN A 18 17.19 -0.08 18.07
N ALA A 19 17.70 0.24 16.89
CA ALA A 19 17.01 0.96 15.82
C ALA A 19 15.80 0.15 15.26
N ILE A 20 14.84 -0.17 16.11
CA ILE A 20 13.50 -0.60 15.69
C ILE A 20 12.83 0.65 15.15
N LYS A 21 12.69 0.70 13.83
CA LYS A 21 12.00 1.79 13.16
C LYS A 21 10.58 1.85 13.67
N ASP A 22 10.03 3.05 13.86
CA ASP A 22 8.62 3.25 14.27
C ASP A 22 7.64 2.39 13.43
N ALA A 23 7.96 2.17 12.15
CA ALA A 23 7.23 1.27 11.28
C ALA A 23 7.12 -0.17 11.81
N ASP A 24 8.09 -0.69 12.54
CA ASP A 24 8.03 -2.05 13.10
C ASP A 24 7.11 -2.12 14.32
N PHE A 25 6.98 -1.01 15.02
CA PHE A 25 6.06 -0.87 16.13
C PHE A 25 4.60 -0.95 15.70
N PHE A 26 4.28 -0.31 14.56
CA PHE A 26 2.93 -0.32 13.99
C PHE A 26 2.53 -1.63 13.32
N SER A 27 3.46 -2.59 13.13
CA SER A 27 3.16 -3.89 12.51
C SER A 27 2.02 -4.64 13.18
N ASN A 28 1.84 -4.46 14.49
CA ASN A 28 0.81 -5.12 15.28
C ASN A 28 -0.46 -4.26 15.47
N SER A 29 -0.54 -3.09 14.82
CA SER A 29 -1.75 -2.29 14.90
C SER A 29 -2.95 -3.02 14.27
N PRO A 30 -4.18 -2.76 14.73
CA PRO A 30 -5.39 -3.38 14.19
C PRO A 30 -5.50 -3.23 12.67
N PHE A 31 -5.10 -2.08 12.11
CA PHE A 31 -5.06 -1.86 10.68
C PHE A 31 -4.22 -2.90 9.95
N HIS A 32 -2.96 -3.05 10.35
CA HIS A 32 -2.03 -3.94 9.65
C HIS A 32 -2.40 -5.41 9.79
N GLN A 33 -3.02 -5.79 10.93
CA GLN A 33 -3.54 -7.15 11.13
C GLN A 33 -4.73 -7.42 10.19
N GLN A 34 -5.74 -6.55 10.19
CA GLN A 34 -6.92 -6.69 9.34
C GLN A 34 -6.55 -6.63 7.84
N PHE A 35 -5.63 -5.73 7.46
CA PHE A 35 -5.15 -5.63 6.09
C PHE A 35 -4.43 -6.90 5.62
N LYS A 36 -3.65 -7.53 6.51
CA LYS A 36 -3.04 -8.85 6.26
C LYS A 36 -4.10 -9.93 6.07
N ASP A 37 -5.14 -9.94 6.90
CA ASP A 37 -6.20 -10.93 6.80
C ASP A 37 -6.97 -10.78 5.48
N TRP A 38 -7.30 -9.57 5.06
CA TRP A 38 -7.87 -9.32 3.73
C TRP A 38 -6.94 -9.79 2.61
N SER A 39 -5.64 -9.60 2.73
CA SER A 39 -4.67 -10.06 1.73
C SER A 39 -4.65 -11.58 1.52
N LYS A 40 -5.06 -12.35 2.53
CA LYS A 40 -5.20 -13.82 2.44
C LYS A 40 -6.51 -14.27 1.78
N ILE A 41 -7.56 -13.45 1.83
CA ILE A 41 -8.92 -13.82 1.43
C ILE A 41 -9.27 -13.26 0.06
N VAL A 42 -8.98 -11.97 -0.17
CA VAL A 42 -9.42 -11.25 -1.37
C VAL A 42 -8.62 -11.69 -2.58
N LYS A 43 -9.32 -12.18 -3.59
CA LYS A 43 -8.75 -12.62 -4.87
C LYS A 43 -8.86 -11.52 -5.89
N ALA A 44 -7.75 -11.20 -6.54
CA ALA A 44 -7.73 -10.28 -7.67
C ALA A 44 -8.50 -10.85 -8.86
N PRO A 45 -9.06 -9.99 -9.71
CA PRO A 45 -9.71 -10.41 -10.96
C PRO A 45 -8.77 -11.18 -11.89
N ILE A 46 -9.33 -12.00 -12.73
CA ILE A 46 -8.58 -12.71 -13.78
C ILE A 46 -8.27 -11.73 -14.92
N ILE A 47 -7.00 -11.63 -15.30
CA ILE A 47 -6.54 -10.72 -16.35
C ILE A 47 -5.85 -11.51 -17.45
N GLY A 48 -6.04 -11.05 -18.70
CA GLY A 48 -5.23 -11.48 -19.84
C GLY A 48 -5.26 -12.97 -20.18
N GLY A 49 -6.33 -13.69 -19.80
CA GLY A 49 -6.47 -15.12 -20.07
C GLY A 49 -5.82 -16.04 -19.05
N ASP A 50 -5.39 -15.51 -17.91
CA ASP A 50 -4.96 -16.31 -16.77
C ASP A 50 -6.07 -17.27 -16.33
N GLN A 51 -5.70 -18.51 -15.98
CA GLN A 51 -6.67 -19.52 -15.53
C GLN A 51 -6.98 -19.43 -14.03
N PHE A 52 -6.22 -18.65 -13.28
CA PHE A 52 -6.28 -18.62 -11.82
C PHE A 52 -6.39 -17.19 -11.29
N ARG A 53 -7.24 -17.03 -10.29
CA ARG A 53 -7.28 -15.80 -9.50
C ARG A 53 -6.07 -15.75 -8.58
N THR A 54 -5.38 -14.62 -8.56
CA THR A 54 -4.23 -14.35 -7.72
C THR A 54 -4.62 -13.52 -6.49
N LYS A 55 -3.67 -13.32 -5.59
CA LYS A 55 -3.81 -12.45 -4.43
C LYS A 55 -2.63 -11.50 -4.34
N TRP A 56 -2.85 -10.39 -3.64
CA TRP A 56 -1.78 -9.47 -3.29
C TRP A 56 -1.22 -9.84 -1.93
N TYR A 57 0.07 -10.24 -1.86
CA TYR A 57 0.70 -10.53 -0.58
C TYR A 57 1.02 -9.25 0.16
N TYR A 58 0.48 -9.10 1.37
CA TYR A 58 0.84 -8.01 2.26
C TYR A 58 1.90 -8.46 3.26
N GLU A 59 3.10 -7.90 3.17
CA GLU A 59 4.21 -8.14 4.09
C GLU A 59 4.12 -7.17 5.27
N ARG A 60 3.52 -7.62 6.34
CA ARG A 60 3.32 -6.84 7.57
C ARG A 60 4.62 -6.70 8.36
N VAL A 61 5.39 -7.76 8.45
CA VAL A 61 6.70 -7.81 9.10
C VAL A 61 7.75 -8.13 8.03
N ARG A 62 8.88 -7.44 8.10
CA ARG A 62 9.98 -7.63 7.14
C ARG A 62 10.43 -9.09 7.08
N GLY A 63 10.50 -9.66 5.91
CA GLY A 63 10.89 -11.05 5.67
C GLY A 63 9.75 -12.07 5.83
N GLU A 64 8.53 -11.64 6.17
CA GLU A 64 7.39 -12.52 6.35
C GLU A 64 7.08 -13.35 5.10
N PHE A 65 7.21 -12.76 3.90
CA PHE A 65 7.02 -13.48 2.64
C PHE A 65 8.01 -14.65 2.44
N GLN A 66 9.25 -14.47 2.84
CA GLN A 66 10.26 -15.53 2.80
C GLN A 66 10.04 -16.57 3.89
N ASN A 67 9.66 -16.12 5.08
CA ASN A 67 9.40 -17.00 6.22
C ASN A 67 8.20 -17.92 5.95
N ASP A 68 7.13 -17.41 5.33
CA ASP A 68 5.96 -18.21 4.95
C ASP A 68 6.30 -19.32 3.95
N GLN A 69 7.43 -19.18 3.24
CA GLN A 69 7.92 -20.16 2.27
C GLN A 69 9.04 -21.06 2.83
N ALA A 70 9.55 -20.82 4.03
CA ALA A 70 10.78 -21.43 4.54
C ALA A 70 10.69 -22.97 4.56
N TYR A 71 9.54 -23.50 4.96
CA TYR A 71 9.31 -24.94 5.12
C TYR A 71 8.55 -25.58 3.95
N LEU A 72 8.28 -24.83 2.89
CA LEU A 72 7.57 -25.34 1.72
C LEU A 72 8.53 -26.12 0.80
N THR A 73 8.03 -27.21 0.22
CA THR A 73 8.72 -27.90 -0.88
C THR A 73 8.80 -27.01 -2.13
N LYS A 74 9.66 -27.36 -3.07
CA LYS A 74 9.80 -26.62 -4.34
C LYS A 74 8.45 -26.44 -5.08
N ALA A 75 7.65 -27.49 -5.14
CA ALA A 75 6.34 -27.46 -5.78
C ALA A 75 5.37 -26.50 -5.05
N GLN A 76 5.35 -26.55 -3.72
CA GLN A 76 4.53 -25.67 -2.89
C GLN A 76 4.98 -24.19 -2.99
N LYS A 77 6.30 -23.93 -3.05
CA LYS A 77 6.84 -22.57 -3.30
C LYS A 77 6.38 -22.01 -4.63
N ASN A 78 6.45 -22.80 -5.68
CA ASN A 78 5.97 -22.39 -7.00
C ASN A 78 4.46 -22.10 -6.98
N SER A 79 3.67 -22.91 -6.29
CA SER A 79 2.23 -22.68 -6.12
C SER A 79 1.95 -21.40 -5.33
N PHE A 80 2.66 -21.18 -4.21
CA PHE A 80 2.55 -19.98 -3.40
C PHE A 80 2.91 -18.70 -4.20
N GLN A 81 4.02 -18.73 -4.95
CA GLN A 81 4.44 -17.59 -5.77
C GLN A 81 3.47 -17.31 -6.93
N ARG A 82 2.81 -18.34 -7.46
CA ARG A 82 1.74 -18.18 -8.45
C ARG A 82 0.48 -17.58 -7.83
N GLU A 83 0.15 -17.96 -6.60
CA GLU A 83 -0.99 -17.39 -5.87
C GLU A 83 -0.74 -15.92 -5.49
N TYR A 84 0.51 -15.57 -5.15
CA TYR A 84 0.93 -14.24 -4.73
C TYR A 84 2.00 -13.63 -5.67
N PRO A 85 1.66 -13.28 -6.91
CA PRO A 85 2.62 -12.72 -7.86
C PRO A 85 3.04 -11.29 -7.49
N TYR A 86 2.23 -10.62 -6.67
CA TYR A 86 2.48 -9.25 -6.25
C TYR A 86 2.66 -9.19 -4.74
N LYS A 87 3.76 -8.56 -4.31
CA LYS A 87 4.06 -8.29 -2.92
C LYS A 87 4.06 -6.78 -2.67
N ILE A 88 3.48 -6.39 -1.57
CA ILE A 88 3.55 -5.03 -1.01
C ILE A 88 3.89 -5.11 0.46
N ASP A 89 4.59 -4.14 0.98
CA ASP A 89 4.90 -4.04 2.39
C ASP A 89 4.25 -2.79 3.03
N LYS A 90 4.24 -2.77 4.35
CA LYS A 90 3.62 -1.70 5.15
C LYS A 90 4.19 -0.32 4.85
N THR A 91 5.48 -0.23 4.52
CA THR A 91 6.14 1.05 4.25
C THR A 91 5.86 1.53 2.83
N PHE A 92 5.70 0.60 1.89
CA PHE A 92 5.37 0.96 0.51
C PHE A 92 3.97 1.55 0.39
N ILE A 93 2.95 0.98 1.11
CA ILE A 93 1.57 1.50 1.02
C ILE A 93 1.48 2.97 1.45
N SER A 94 2.34 3.42 2.35
CA SER A 94 2.31 4.81 2.80
C SER A 94 2.54 5.82 1.67
N LYS A 95 3.34 5.46 0.66
CA LYS A 95 3.64 6.36 -0.47
C LYS A 95 2.40 6.70 -1.30
N PRO A 96 1.67 5.71 -1.88
CA PRO A 96 0.44 6.01 -2.62
C PRO A 96 -0.63 6.64 -1.73
N GLU A 97 -0.80 6.19 -0.47
CA GLU A 97 -1.80 6.73 0.43
C GLU A 97 -1.54 8.22 0.74
N VAL A 98 -0.33 8.57 1.13
CA VAL A 98 0.05 9.96 1.46
C VAL A 98 0.08 10.85 0.22
N SER A 99 0.46 10.31 -0.95
CA SER A 99 0.35 11.05 -2.22
C SER A 99 -1.10 11.35 -2.56
N TRP A 100 -2.01 10.37 -2.38
CA TRP A 100 -3.45 10.57 -2.60
C TRP A 100 -4.07 11.57 -1.63
N LEU A 101 -3.55 11.68 -0.42
CA LEU A 101 -3.90 12.72 0.56
C LEU A 101 -3.36 14.11 0.20
N GLN A 102 -2.80 14.29 -1.01
CA GLN A 102 -2.21 15.54 -1.50
C GLN A 102 -1.04 16.03 -0.62
N ARG A 103 -0.26 15.10 -0.07
CA ARG A 103 0.92 15.39 0.72
C ARG A 103 2.21 14.81 0.08
N PRO A 104 2.48 15.13 -1.21
CA PRO A 104 3.68 14.67 -1.90
C PRO A 104 4.96 15.24 -1.26
N ASP A 105 4.85 16.39 -0.60
CA ASP A 105 5.92 16.99 0.19
C ASP A 105 6.45 16.08 1.29
N VAL A 106 5.53 15.36 1.97
CA VAL A 106 5.88 14.41 3.04
C VAL A 106 6.54 13.16 2.47
N VAL A 107 6.01 12.63 1.36
CA VAL A 107 6.60 11.47 0.68
C VAL A 107 8.02 11.78 0.20
N SER A 108 8.26 12.99 -0.29
CA SER A 108 9.57 13.45 -0.76
C SER A 108 10.61 13.58 0.34
N LYS A 109 10.20 13.75 1.61
CA LYS A 109 11.11 13.77 2.77
C LYS A 109 11.67 12.38 3.12
N GLY A 110 11.01 11.31 2.68
CA GLY A 110 11.47 9.95 2.87
C GLY A 110 10.42 9.01 3.46
N VAL A 111 10.78 7.73 3.48
CA VAL A 111 9.85 6.64 3.85
C VAL A 111 9.33 6.76 5.27
N SER A 112 10.16 7.16 6.25
CA SER A 112 9.72 7.31 7.65
C SER A 112 8.64 8.38 7.77
N TYR A 113 8.84 9.56 7.21
CA TYR A 113 7.85 10.65 7.26
C TYR A 113 6.52 10.27 6.61
N SER A 114 6.60 9.59 5.45
CA SER A 114 5.42 9.09 4.77
C SER A 114 4.67 8.06 5.61
N PHE A 115 5.41 7.13 6.24
CA PHE A 115 4.82 6.10 7.07
C PHE A 115 4.19 6.67 8.35
N ASP A 116 4.84 7.62 9.01
CA ASP A 116 4.34 8.25 10.23
C ASP A 116 3.02 8.99 9.99
N LEU A 117 2.93 9.75 8.88
CA LEU A 117 1.69 10.42 8.52
C LEU A 117 0.59 9.41 8.18
N PHE A 118 0.90 8.37 7.41
CA PHE A 118 -0.03 7.30 7.09
C PHE A 118 -0.55 6.61 8.35
N ALA A 119 0.35 6.20 9.25
CA ALA A 119 -0.01 5.51 10.50
C ALA A 119 -0.89 6.39 11.40
N THR A 120 -0.60 7.68 11.48
CA THR A 120 -1.42 8.65 12.23
C THR A 120 -2.82 8.73 11.65
N ASN A 121 -2.95 8.94 10.34
CA ASN A 121 -4.25 9.07 9.69
C ASN A 121 -5.11 7.81 9.84
N VAL A 122 -4.53 6.64 9.60
CA VAL A 122 -5.24 5.37 9.72
C VAL A 122 -5.68 5.11 11.17
N THR A 123 -4.83 5.45 12.14
CA THR A 123 -5.18 5.32 13.56
C THR A 123 -6.33 6.25 13.95
N GLU A 124 -6.34 7.47 13.43
CA GLU A 124 -7.43 8.41 13.67
C GLU A 124 -8.73 7.98 13.00
N GLU A 125 -8.68 7.47 11.77
CA GLU A 125 -9.86 6.96 11.07
C GLU A 125 -10.48 5.78 11.80
N ILE A 126 -9.68 4.82 12.25
CA ILE A 126 -10.16 3.66 13.02
C ILE A 126 -10.79 4.12 14.35
N LYS A 127 -10.15 5.07 15.05
CA LYS A 127 -10.69 5.59 16.32
C LYS A 127 -12.00 6.34 16.14
N LYS A 128 -12.16 7.11 15.05
CA LYS A 128 -13.36 7.91 14.79
C LYS A 128 -14.56 7.08 14.37
N SER A 129 -14.33 5.98 13.70
CA SER A 129 -15.38 5.24 13.03
C SER A 129 -15.75 3.94 13.71
N ASP A 130 -14.98 3.47 14.70
CA ASP A 130 -15.09 2.11 15.29
C ASP A 130 -15.16 1.01 14.20
N LEU A 131 -14.61 1.33 13.02
CA LEU A 131 -14.76 0.56 11.81
C LEU A 131 -13.62 -0.43 11.64
N ALA A 132 -13.99 -1.68 11.53
CA ALA A 132 -13.15 -2.67 10.90
C ALA A 132 -12.86 -2.25 9.45
N ILE A 133 -11.63 -2.53 8.96
CA ILE A 133 -11.29 -2.34 7.55
C ILE A 133 -12.18 -3.25 6.71
N THR A 134 -12.93 -2.66 5.78
CA THR A 134 -13.78 -3.41 4.86
C THR A 134 -12.98 -3.98 3.69
N GLU A 135 -13.58 -4.95 2.99
CA GLU A 135 -13.02 -5.47 1.74
C GLU A 135 -12.84 -4.37 0.69
N ASP A 136 -13.81 -3.46 0.57
CA ASP A 136 -13.74 -2.33 -0.39
C ASP A 136 -12.62 -1.36 -0.02
N TYR A 137 -12.43 -1.08 1.27
CA TYR A 137 -11.28 -0.27 1.71
C TYR A 137 -9.95 -0.93 1.31
N TYR A 138 -9.80 -2.25 1.55
CA TYR A 138 -8.64 -3.02 1.12
C TYR A 138 -8.41 -2.91 -0.39
N LYS A 139 -9.45 -3.13 -1.20
CA LYS A 139 -9.38 -3.02 -2.67
C LYS A 139 -8.97 -1.62 -3.12
N HIS A 140 -9.49 -0.58 -2.47
CA HIS A 140 -9.15 0.81 -2.78
C HIS A 140 -7.68 1.14 -2.46
N VAL A 141 -7.14 0.64 -1.35
CA VAL A 141 -5.71 0.77 -1.04
C VAL A 141 -4.87 0.07 -2.11
N ILE A 142 -5.21 -1.16 -2.48
CA ILE A 142 -4.51 -1.88 -3.55
C ILE A 142 -4.64 -1.14 -4.90
N ALA A 143 -5.81 -0.59 -5.22
CA ALA A 143 -6.00 0.21 -6.43
C ALA A 143 -5.07 1.43 -6.47
N ARG A 144 -4.87 2.11 -5.33
CA ARG A 144 -3.89 3.21 -5.23
C ARG A 144 -2.44 2.73 -5.39
N VAL A 145 -2.12 1.54 -4.89
CA VAL A 145 -0.82 0.89 -5.12
C VAL A 145 -0.61 0.58 -6.61
N ILE A 146 -1.62 0.02 -7.28
CA ILE A 146 -1.60 -0.27 -8.73
C ILE A 146 -1.38 1.03 -9.50
N MET A 147 -2.12 2.08 -9.16
CA MET A 147 -2.00 3.39 -9.80
C MET A 147 -0.59 3.95 -9.63
N PHE A 148 -0.04 3.93 -8.42
CA PHE A 148 1.31 4.43 -8.13
C PHE A 148 2.37 3.69 -8.96
N ARG A 149 2.35 2.36 -8.98
CA ARG A 149 3.27 1.54 -9.79
C ARG A 149 3.09 1.75 -11.28
N SER A 150 1.86 1.94 -11.74
CA SER A 150 1.58 2.20 -13.15
C SER A 150 2.11 3.57 -13.57
N LEU A 151 1.99 4.58 -12.70
CA LEU A 151 2.60 5.91 -12.92
C LEU A 151 4.13 5.82 -12.92
N GLU A 152 4.74 5.07 -12.00
CA GLU A 152 6.20 4.84 -12.02
C GLU A 152 6.66 4.27 -13.36
N LYS A 153 5.94 3.27 -13.87
CA LYS A 153 6.25 2.65 -15.16
C LYS A 153 6.02 3.63 -16.32
N LEU A 154 4.88 4.30 -16.35
CA LEU A 154 4.54 5.27 -17.39
C LEU A 154 5.59 6.38 -17.48
N ILE A 155 5.91 7.03 -16.37
CA ILE A 155 6.90 8.11 -16.32
C ILE A 155 8.28 7.60 -16.75
N SER A 156 8.71 6.43 -16.24
CA SER A 156 10.02 5.87 -16.58
C SER A 156 10.16 5.46 -18.05
N SER A 157 9.06 5.22 -18.75
CA SER A 157 9.05 4.85 -20.17
C SER A 157 8.70 5.99 -21.10
N SER A 158 8.50 7.20 -20.58
CA SER A 158 8.15 8.38 -21.39
C SER A 158 9.39 9.04 -21.96
N ASP A 159 9.34 9.43 -23.21
CA ASP A 159 10.46 10.06 -23.95
C ASP A 159 10.87 11.42 -23.37
N TRP A 160 9.94 12.12 -22.71
CA TRP A 160 10.20 13.39 -22.04
C TRP A 160 10.91 13.26 -20.68
N TYR A 161 11.01 12.03 -20.14
CA TYR A 161 11.61 11.82 -18.82
C TYR A 161 13.13 11.65 -18.92
N ASP A 162 13.87 12.56 -18.32
CA ASP A 162 15.35 12.59 -18.36
C ASP A 162 16.06 11.75 -17.28
N GLY A 163 15.31 11.01 -16.46
CA GLY A 163 15.84 10.15 -15.40
C GLY A 163 15.96 10.83 -14.03
N GLY A 164 15.78 12.15 -13.93
CA GLY A 164 15.81 12.89 -12.66
C GLY A 164 14.48 12.90 -11.92
N PHE A 165 14.53 13.00 -10.58
CA PHE A 165 13.35 13.25 -9.72
C PHE A 165 12.15 12.29 -9.91
N ARG A 166 12.36 11.06 -10.37
CA ARG A 166 11.27 10.10 -10.66
C ARG A 166 10.30 9.93 -9.50
N ALA A 167 10.83 9.75 -8.28
CA ALA A 167 9.98 9.53 -7.10
C ALA A 167 9.09 10.75 -6.83
N GLN A 168 9.62 11.95 -6.97
CA GLN A 168 8.88 13.19 -6.83
C GLN A 168 7.83 13.32 -7.93
N THR A 169 8.22 13.11 -9.19
CA THR A 169 7.29 13.18 -10.32
C THR A 169 6.08 12.27 -10.11
N VAL A 170 6.29 11.01 -9.72
CA VAL A 170 5.20 10.05 -9.45
C VAL A 170 4.29 10.54 -8.31
N THR A 171 4.87 10.95 -7.18
CA THR A 171 4.10 11.36 -6.01
C THR A 171 3.30 12.63 -6.25
N TYR A 172 3.90 13.63 -6.93
CA TYR A 172 3.21 14.86 -7.31
C TYR A 172 2.13 14.63 -8.36
N SER A 173 2.37 13.76 -9.36
CA SER A 173 1.36 13.39 -10.35
C SER A 173 0.13 12.76 -9.70
N MET A 174 0.35 11.82 -8.77
CA MET A 174 -0.76 11.20 -8.03
C MET A 174 -1.51 12.20 -7.14
N ALA A 175 -0.80 13.08 -6.46
CA ALA A 175 -1.39 14.13 -5.64
C ALA A 175 -2.20 15.13 -6.49
N TYR A 176 -1.69 15.48 -7.65
CA TYR A 176 -2.37 16.39 -8.58
C TYR A 176 -3.64 15.77 -9.14
N LEU A 177 -3.62 14.50 -9.51
CA LEU A 177 -4.82 13.77 -9.92
C LEU A 177 -5.88 13.79 -8.82
N SER A 178 -5.50 13.44 -7.59
CA SER A 178 -6.41 13.51 -6.43
C SER A 178 -7.01 14.92 -6.26
N TYR A 179 -6.18 15.95 -6.37
CA TYR A 179 -6.62 17.35 -6.28
C TYR A 179 -7.65 17.73 -7.36
N ILE A 180 -7.37 17.36 -8.62
CA ILE A 180 -8.30 17.66 -9.75
C ILE A 180 -9.65 16.97 -9.53
N ILE A 181 -9.63 15.69 -9.14
CA ILE A 181 -10.84 14.90 -8.88
C ILE A 181 -11.67 15.55 -7.79
N GLN A 182 -11.04 15.89 -6.67
CA GLN A 182 -11.72 16.53 -5.54
C GLN A 182 -12.28 17.90 -5.93
N LYS A 183 -11.50 18.71 -6.64
CA LYS A 183 -11.92 20.04 -7.08
C LYS A 183 -13.07 20.01 -8.10
N SER A 184 -13.08 18.99 -8.95
CA SER A 184 -14.17 18.83 -9.95
C SER A 184 -15.42 18.20 -9.38
N ASN A 185 -15.43 17.83 -8.09
CA ASN A 185 -16.51 17.11 -7.42
C ASN A 185 -16.93 15.83 -8.17
N LYS A 186 -15.96 15.18 -8.83
CA LYS A 186 -16.16 13.92 -9.54
C LYS A 186 -15.86 12.74 -8.64
N HIS A 187 -16.64 11.69 -8.75
CA HIS A 187 -16.33 10.41 -8.11
C HIS A 187 -15.23 9.71 -8.93
N PHE A 188 -14.19 9.26 -8.26
CA PHE A 188 -13.13 8.45 -8.86
C PHE A 188 -13.35 6.97 -8.53
N ASP A 189 -13.44 6.16 -9.57
CA ASP A 189 -13.77 4.74 -9.42
C ASP A 189 -12.52 3.88 -9.24
N PHE A 190 -12.14 3.65 -7.98
CA PHE A 190 -11.07 2.73 -7.64
C PHE A 190 -11.40 1.27 -7.99
N ASN A 191 -12.69 0.89 -8.03
CA ASN A 191 -13.07 -0.46 -8.40
C ASN A 191 -12.70 -0.75 -9.84
N LYS A 192 -12.79 0.23 -10.74
CA LYS A 192 -12.33 0.07 -12.13
C LYS A 192 -10.83 -0.25 -12.22
N ILE A 193 -9.99 0.38 -11.38
CA ILE A 193 -8.55 0.08 -11.30
C ILE A 193 -8.33 -1.33 -10.73
N TRP A 194 -9.05 -1.68 -9.68
CA TRP A 194 -9.00 -3.01 -9.09
C TRP A 194 -9.38 -4.09 -10.12
N GLU A 195 -10.48 -3.92 -10.85
CA GLU A 195 -10.95 -4.87 -11.85
C GLU A 195 -9.99 -5.02 -13.04
N LEU A 196 -9.38 -3.93 -13.48
CA LEU A 196 -8.40 -3.93 -14.56
C LEU A 196 -6.99 -4.34 -14.10
N GLN A 197 -6.69 -4.28 -12.80
CA GLN A 197 -5.34 -4.40 -12.23
C GLN A 197 -4.32 -3.49 -12.97
N ALA A 198 -4.77 -2.38 -13.51
CA ALA A 198 -4.01 -1.42 -14.31
C ALA A 198 -4.69 -0.04 -14.28
N LEU A 199 -3.98 0.99 -14.72
CA LEU A 199 -4.61 2.29 -14.97
C LEU A 199 -5.56 2.20 -16.17
N PRO A 200 -6.79 2.71 -16.03
CA PRO A 200 -7.70 2.91 -17.16
C PRO A 200 -7.07 3.85 -18.21
N LYS A 201 -7.36 3.62 -19.49
CA LYS A 201 -6.79 4.41 -20.59
C LYS A 201 -7.10 5.90 -20.52
N ASP A 202 -8.31 6.23 -20.07
CA ASP A 202 -8.77 7.60 -19.84
C ASP A 202 -7.97 8.31 -18.74
N VAL A 203 -7.52 7.58 -17.71
CA VAL A 203 -6.63 8.11 -16.67
C VAL A 203 -5.21 8.30 -17.19
N VAL A 204 -4.71 7.35 -18.01
CA VAL A 204 -3.38 7.45 -18.62
C VAL A 204 -3.25 8.69 -19.51
N GLN A 205 -4.33 9.09 -20.20
CA GLN A 205 -4.35 10.26 -21.07
C GLN A 205 -4.26 11.61 -20.33
N ILE A 206 -4.43 11.62 -19.00
CA ILE A 206 -4.29 12.83 -18.18
C ILE A 206 -2.81 13.17 -17.94
N PHE A 207 -1.95 12.18 -18.03
CA PHE A 207 -0.50 12.29 -17.80
C PHE A 207 0.30 12.32 -19.10
#